data_57fac75129608cd703ac2ba0ee5072f4
#
_entry.id   57fac75129608cd703ac2ba0ee5072f4
#
_cell.length_a   1.000
_cell.length_b   1.000
_cell.length_c   1.000
_cell.angle_alpha   90.00
_cell.angle_beta   90.00
_cell.angle_gamma   90.00
#
_symmetry.space_group_name_H-M   'P 1'
#
loop_
_entity.id
_entity.type
_entity.pdbx_description
1 polymer ?
#
loop_
_entity_poly.entity_id
_entity_poly.type
_entity_poly.pdbx_seq_one_letter_code
_entity_poly.pdbx_strand_id
1 'polypeptide(L)'
;MFFRISLLITIIWFCFMTYLSHQNGEETTELSEGIVKQIIEYFRVGNYNEIHCVIRKLAHPFVFCVLAILVLFTLSQKYQTIKVFIFAIILMALWTWIDEFTKLLIPGRHFSWYDVSLNFLGVIVGVLIFVLFNKSK
;
A
#
# COMPACT_ATOMS: atom_id res chain seq x y z
N MET A 1 3.95 6.89 -25.13
CA MET A 1 2.57 6.51 -24.76
C MET A 1 2.54 5.74 -23.45
N PHE A 2 3.26 4.63 -23.32
CA PHE A 2 3.24 3.77 -22.12
C PHE A 2 3.61 4.48 -20.81
N PHE A 3 4.66 5.33 -20.80
CA PHE A 3 5.04 6.10 -19.61
C PHE A 3 3.91 6.98 -19.07
N ARG A 4 3.15 7.65 -19.94
CA ARG A 4 2.04 8.52 -19.50
C ARG A 4 0.89 7.71 -18.90
N ILE A 5 0.60 6.55 -19.46
CA ILE A 5 -0.46 5.67 -18.96
C ILE A 5 -0.06 5.08 -17.60
N SER A 6 1.17 4.56 -17.46
CA SER A 6 1.64 4.03 -16.19
C SER A 6 1.75 5.11 -15.11
N LEU A 7 2.16 6.32 -15.47
CA LEU A 7 2.16 7.46 -14.55
C LEU A 7 0.74 7.78 -14.06
N LEU A 8 -0.23 7.81 -14.95
CA LEU A 8 -1.63 8.04 -14.59
C LEU A 8 -2.15 6.97 -13.63
N ILE A 9 -1.87 5.69 -13.92
CA ILE A 9 -2.24 4.57 -13.04
C ILE A 9 -1.57 4.72 -11.67
N THR A 10 -0.30 5.09 -11.63
CA THR A 10 0.43 5.31 -10.37
C THR A 10 -0.20 6.43 -9.55
N ILE A 11 -0.59 7.54 -10.18
CA ILE A 11 -1.25 8.67 -9.51
C ILE A 11 -2.62 8.24 -8.98
N ILE A 12 -3.43 7.55 -9.79
CA ILE A 12 -4.74 7.04 -9.38
C ILE A 12 -4.60 6.12 -8.17
N TRP A 13 -3.63 5.19 -8.21
CA TRP A 13 -3.36 4.29 -7.10
C TRP A 13 -2.93 5.04 -5.84
N PHE A 14 -2.05 6.02 -5.98
CA PHE A 14 -1.61 6.86 -4.87
C PHE A 14 -2.78 7.61 -4.22
N CYS A 15 -3.66 8.23 -5.02
CA CYS A 15 -4.86 8.90 -4.51
C CYS A 15 -5.81 7.92 -3.81
N PHE A 16 -6.02 6.75 -4.42
CA PHE A 16 -6.87 5.69 -3.86
C PHE A 16 -6.34 5.18 -2.52
N MET A 17 -5.04 4.89 -2.45
CA MET A 17 -4.38 4.45 -1.22
C MET A 17 -4.49 5.51 -0.11
N THR A 18 -4.22 6.78 -0.45
CA THR A 18 -4.33 7.89 0.49
C THR A 18 -5.77 8.06 0.98
N TYR A 19 -6.75 7.96 0.09
CA TYR A 19 -8.16 7.98 0.45
C TYR A 19 -8.51 6.87 1.44
N LEU A 20 -8.12 5.61 1.17
CA LEU A 20 -8.36 4.49 2.08
C LEU A 20 -7.68 4.67 3.44
N SER A 21 -6.46 5.22 3.44
CA SER A 21 -5.69 5.45 4.67
C SER A 21 -6.33 6.51 5.57
N HIS A 22 -7.02 7.50 4.97
CA HIS A 22 -7.60 8.65 5.68
C HIS A 22 -9.09 8.51 6.00
N GLN A 23 -9.69 7.34 5.77
CA GLN A 23 -11.06 7.07 6.21
C GLN A 23 -11.17 7.02 7.73
N ASN A 24 -12.32 7.44 8.27
CA ASN A 24 -12.64 7.30 9.68
C ASN A 24 -12.60 5.84 10.13
N GLY A 25 -12.36 5.61 11.42
CA GLY A 25 -12.28 4.26 11.98
C GLY A 25 -13.53 3.42 11.72
N GLU A 26 -14.72 4.03 11.73
CA GLU A 26 -16.01 3.39 11.44
C GLU A 26 -16.14 2.98 9.98
N GLU A 27 -15.86 3.89 9.03
CA GLU A 27 -15.89 3.61 7.58
C GLU A 27 -14.91 2.50 7.17
N THR A 28 -13.71 2.51 7.74
CA THR A 28 -12.71 1.46 7.51
C THR A 28 -13.21 0.10 8.04
N THR A 29 -13.95 0.12 9.15
CA THR A 29 -14.53 -1.09 9.72
C THR A 29 -15.63 -1.64 8.82
N GLU A 30 -16.54 -0.82 8.34
CA GLU A 30 -17.63 -1.24 7.43
C GLU A 30 -17.10 -1.86 6.13
N LEU A 31 -16.08 -1.25 5.50
CA LEU A 31 -15.45 -1.80 4.30
C LEU A 31 -14.81 -3.16 4.55
N SER A 32 -14.06 -3.29 5.64
CA SER A 32 -13.42 -4.56 5.99
C SER A 32 -14.44 -5.63 6.42
N GLU A 33 -15.55 -5.25 7.06
CA GLU A 33 -16.65 -6.15 7.40
C GLU A 33 -17.29 -6.79 6.17
N GLY A 34 -17.53 -6.00 5.11
CA GLY A 34 -18.07 -6.52 3.86
C GLY A 34 -17.19 -7.63 3.26
N ILE A 35 -15.88 -7.42 3.23
CA ILE A 35 -14.91 -8.40 2.72
C ILE A 35 -14.85 -9.63 3.63
N VAL A 36 -14.81 -9.44 4.95
CA VAL A 36 -14.75 -10.53 5.94
C VAL A 36 -16.00 -11.41 5.86
N LYS A 37 -17.18 -10.83 5.75
CA LYS A 37 -18.44 -11.59 5.61
C LYS A 37 -18.39 -12.50 4.37
N GLN A 38 -17.95 -11.99 3.23
CA GLN A 38 -17.81 -12.78 2.00
C GLN A 38 -16.79 -13.93 2.16
N ILE A 39 -15.65 -13.68 2.82
CA ILE A 39 -14.63 -14.71 3.04
C ILE A 39 -15.15 -15.80 3.97
N ILE A 40 -15.80 -15.45 5.08
CA ILE A 40 -16.36 -16.42 6.03
C ILE A 40 -17.46 -17.24 5.36
N GLU A 41 -18.33 -16.62 4.58
CA GLU A 41 -19.42 -17.30 3.88
C GLU A 41 -18.88 -18.29 2.83
N TYR A 42 -17.81 -17.91 2.11
CA TYR A 42 -17.21 -18.74 1.08
C TYR A 42 -16.38 -19.91 1.64
N PHE A 43 -15.54 -19.62 2.64
CA PHE A 43 -14.60 -20.62 3.19
C PHE A 43 -15.12 -21.37 4.40
N ARG A 44 -16.23 -20.95 5.02
CA ARG A 44 -16.81 -21.52 6.26
C ARG A 44 -15.81 -21.66 7.41
N VAL A 45 -14.83 -20.76 7.50
CA VAL A 45 -13.69 -20.87 8.43
C VAL A 45 -13.59 -19.61 9.29
N GLY A 46 -13.35 -19.81 10.58
CA GLY A 46 -12.70 -18.84 11.45
C GLY A 46 -13.61 -17.97 12.30
N ASN A 47 -12.98 -17.35 13.30
CA ASN A 47 -13.57 -16.33 14.14
C ASN A 47 -13.57 -14.99 13.39
N TYR A 48 -14.73 -14.36 13.26
CA TYR A 48 -14.92 -13.09 12.57
C TYR A 48 -13.89 -12.01 12.98
N ASN A 49 -13.66 -11.85 14.28
CA ASN A 49 -12.76 -10.83 14.81
C ASN A 49 -11.29 -11.06 14.43
N GLU A 50 -10.86 -12.31 14.35
CA GLU A 50 -9.49 -12.67 13.96
C GLU A 50 -9.26 -12.40 12.47
N ILE A 51 -10.20 -12.83 11.61
CA ILE A 51 -10.11 -12.60 10.17
C ILE A 51 -10.14 -11.11 9.85
N HIS A 52 -11.02 -10.36 10.50
CA HIS A 52 -11.10 -8.92 10.33
C HIS A 52 -9.77 -8.22 10.69
N CYS A 53 -9.18 -8.59 11.82
CA CYS A 53 -7.89 -8.06 12.25
C CYS A 53 -6.77 -8.37 11.25
N VAL A 54 -6.72 -9.60 10.73
CA VAL A 54 -5.71 -10.05 9.76
C VAL A 54 -5.86 -9.30 8.43
N ILE A 55 -7.08 -9.20 7.89
CA ILE A 55 -7.34 -8.50 6.62
C ILE A 55 -6.94 -7.04 6.73
N ARG A 56 -7.32 -6.36 7.81
CA ARG A 56 -6.95 -4.97 8.05
C ARG A 56 -5.44 -4.77 8.10
N LYS A 57 -4.72 -5.66 8.78
CA LYS A 57 -3.26 -5.60 8.87
C LYS A 57 -2.56 -5.90 7.54
N LEU A 58 -3.10 -6.84 6.73
CA LEU A 58 -2.54 -7.19 5.43
C LEU A 58 -2.82 -6.12 4.36
N ALA A 59 -3.88 -5.34 4.49
CA ALA A 59 -4.17 -4.25 3.58
C ALA A 59 -3.04 -3.21 3.54
N HIS A 60 -2.41 -2.89 4.67
CA HIS A 60 -1.32 -1.93 4.78
C HIS A 60 -0.12 -2.30 3.89
N PRO A 61 0.56 -3.45 4.08
CA PRO A 61 1.70 -3.81 3.25
C PRO A 61 1.29 -4.04 1.79
N PHE A 62 0.07 -4.49 1.52
CA PHE A 62 -0.40 -4.71 0.16
C PHE A 62 -0.46 -3.41 -0.66
N VAL A 63 -1.09 -2.36 -0.14
CA VAL A 63 -1.24 -1.10 -0.89
C VAL A 63 0.10 -0.42 -1.15
N PHE A 64 1.05 -0.49 -0.22
CA PHE A 64 2.39 0.04 -0.39
C PHE A 64 3.27 -0.83 -1.30
N CYS A 65 3.07 -2.14 -1.31
CA CYS A 65 3.72 -3.05 -2.26
C CYS A 65 3.33 -2.71 -3.71
N VAL A 66 2.03 -2.58 -3.97
CA VAL A 66 1.53 -2.19 -5.30
C VAL A 66 2.05 -0.80 -5.69
N LEU A 67 2.04 0.16 -4.77
CA LEU A 67 2.60 1.49 -5.03
C LEU A 67 4.07 1.41 -5.45
N ALA A 68 4.88 0.64 -4.73
CA ALA A 68 6.30 0.50 -5.03
C ALA A 68 6.54 -0.11 -6.42
N ILE A 69 5.78 -1.15 -6.78
CA ILE A 69 5.85 -1.76 -8.11
C ILE A 69 5.48 -0.75 -9.19
N LEU A 70 4.37 -0.02 -9.02
CA LEU A 70 3.88 0.95 -10.00
C LEU A 70 4.87 2.11 -10.20
N VAL A 71 5.41 2.67 -9.11
CA VAL A 71 6.39 3.76 -9.16
C VAL A 71 7.65 3.30 -9.89
N LEU A 72 8.24 2.17 -9.49
CA LEU A 72 9.49 1.68 -10.08
C LEU A 72 9.28 1.27 -11.55
N PHE A 73 8.17 0.62 -11.88
CA PHE A 73 7.81 0.29 -13.26
C PHE A 73 7.64 1.54 -14.11
N THR A 74 6.97 2.57 -13.61
CA THR A 74 6.80 3.84 -14.33
C THR A 74 8.13 4.51 -14.58
N LEU A 75 9.00 4.58 -13.56
CA LEU A 75 10.31 5.20 -13.70
C LEU A 75 11.21 4.43 -14.67
N SER A 76 11.16 3.10 -14.66
CA SER A 76 11.98 2.25 -15.55
C SER A 76 11.72 2.47 -17.04
N GLN A 77 10.54 2.98 -17.40
CA GLN A 77 10.22 3.29 -18.80
C GLN A 77 10.92 4.55 -19.33
N LYS A 78 11.44 5.40 -18.46
CA LYS A 78 12.06 6.67 -18.85
C LYS A 78 13.50 6.83 -18.34
N TYR A 79 13.80 6.25 -17.18
CA TYR A 79 15.07 6.44 -16.50
C TYR A 79 15.76 5.09 -16.28
N GLN A 80 17.09 5.06 -16.55
CA GLN A 80 17.92 3.88 -16.32
C GLN A 80 18.96 4.10 -15.21
N THR A 81 18.98 5.30 -14.62
CA THR A 81 19.95 5.68 -13.61
C THR A 81 19.53 5.16 -12.24
N ILE A 82 20.38 4.35 -11.62
CA ILE A 82 20.13 3.77 -10.29
C ILE A 82 19.80 4.84 -9.22
N LYS A 83 20.38 6.03 -9.34
CA LYS A 83 20.10 7.16 -8.42
C LYS A 83 18.63 7.54 -8.37
N VAL A 84 17.92 7.49 -9.52
CA VAL A 84 16.49 7.81 -9.60
C VAL A 84 15.66 6.78 -8.83
N PHE A 85 16.02 5.50 -8.94
CA PHE A 85 15.33 4.43 -8.21
C PHE A 85 15.58 4.51 -6.70
N ILE A 86 16.83 4.75 -6.29
CA ILE A 86 17.17 4.94 -4.87
C ILE A 86 16.39 6.12 -4.30
N PHE A 87 16.35 7.26 -5.01
CA PHE A 87 15.60 8.44 -4.57
C PHE A 87 14.10 8.15 -4.44
N ALA A 88 13.51 7.43 -5.39
CA ALA A 88 12.11 7.03 -5.33
C ALA A 88 11.81 6.10 -4.15
N ILE A 89 12.70 5.15 -3.84
CA ILE A 89 12.56 4.24 -2.69
C ILE A 89 12.62 5.04 -1.38
N ILE A 90 13.55 6.00 -1.28
CA ILE A 90 13.64 6.89 -0.10
C ILE A 90 12.35 7.69 0.07
N LEU A 91 11.81 8.25 -1.01
CA LEU A 91 10.55 9.00 -0.95
C LEU A 91 9.37 8.11 -0.53
N MET A 92 9.28 6.88 -1.04
CA MET A 92 8.24 5.94 -0.62
C MET A 92 8.40 5.56 0.85
N ALA A 93 9.62 5.34 1.34
CA ALA A 93 9.89 5.07 2.74
C ALA A 93 9.49 6.25 3.65
N LEU A 94 9.81 7.49 3.25
CA LEU A 94 9.35 8.68 3.96
C LEU A 94 7.82 8.80 3.93
N TRP A 95 7.19 8.45 2.81
CA TRP A 95 5.75 8.48 2.69
C TRP A 95 5.05 7.51 3.65
N THR A 96 5.63 6.34 3.95
CA THR A 96 5.04 5.41 4.94
C THR A 96 4.87 6.07 6.30
N TRP A 97 5.83 6.91 6.68
CA TRP A 97 5.80 7.65 7.95
C TRP A 97 4.84 8.84 7.89
N ILE A 98 4.86 9.61 6.79
CA ILE A 98 3.96 10.77 6.60
C ILE A 98 2.51 10.33 6.58
N ASP A 99 2.18 9.25 5.87
CA ASP A 99 0.84 8.69 5.80
C ASP A 99 0.30 8.36 7.21
N GLU A 100 1.11 7.72 8.03
CA GLU A 100 0.71 7.37 9.39
C GLU A 100 0.62 8.60 10.31
N PHE A 101 1.52 9.56 10.13
CA PHE A 101 1.51 10.80 10.90
C PHE A 101 0.28 11.65 10.59
N THR A 102 -0.14 11.74 9.34
CA THR A 102 -1.31 12.51 8.92
C THR A 102 -2.63 11.94 9.44
N LYS A 103 -2.68 10.65 9.82
CA LYS A 103 -3.84 10.05 10.50
C LYS A 103 -4.17 10.69 11.85
N LEU A 104 -3.20 11.33 12.51
CA LEU A 104 -3.44 12.10 13.73
C LEU A 104 -4.42 13.27 13.53
N LEU A 105 -4.60 13.73 12.29
CA LEU A 105 -5.56 14.78 11.94
C LEU A 105 -7.01 14.26 11.84
N ILE A 106 -7.21 12.94 11.93
CA ILE A 106 -8.50 12.30 11.74
C ILE A 106 -9.06 11.90 13.11
N PRO A 107 -10.30 12.31 13.46
CA PRO A 107 -10.92 11.93 14.73
C PRO A 107 -10.96 10.42 14.92
N GLY A 108 -10.55 9.95 16.11
CA GLY A 108 -10.55 8.53 16.44
C GLY A 108 -9.41 7.70 15.87
N ARG A 109 -8.45 8.33 15.17
CA ARG A 109 -7.23 7.66 14.70
C ARG A 109 -6.05 7.99 15.60
N HIS A 110 -5.11 7.03 15.68
CA HIS A 110 -3.88 7.16 16.45
C HIS A 110 -2.69 6.77 15.56
N PHE A 111 -1.54 7.40 15.82
CA PHE A 111 -0.28 7.02 15.18
C PHE A 111 0.18 5.64 15.67
N SER A 112 0.61 4.80 14.75
CA SER A 112 1.06 3.43 15.04
C SER A 112 2.40 3.13 14.37
N TRP A 113 3.46 2.96 15.16
CA TRP A 113 4.75 2.49 14.65
C TRP A 113 4.66 1.11 13.99
N TYR A 114 3.73 0.29 14.45
CA TYR A 114 3.48 -1.02 13.86
C TYR A 114 2.98 -0.88 12.41
N ASP A 115 2.05 0.03 12.15
CA ASP A 115 1.51 0.26 10.81
C ASP A 115 2.55 0.90 9.89
N VAL A 116 3.40 1.80 10.40
CA VAL A 116 4.57 2.30 9.65
C VAL A 116 5.47 1.14 9.22
N SER A 117 5.74 0.20 10.13
CA SER A 117 6.60 -0.96 9.85
C SER A 117 5.98 -1.89 8.79
N LEU A 118 4.66 -2.10 8.85
CA LEU A 118 3.93 -2.88 7.84
C LEU A 118 3.94 -2.21 6.47
N ASN A 119 3.71 -0.89 6.42
CA ASN A 119 3.77 -0.12 5.19
C ASN A 119 5.17 -0.19 4.58
N PHE A 120 6.21 -0.02 5.39
CA PHE A 120 7.60 -0.13 4.97
C PHE A 120 7.96 -1.53 4.45
N LEU A 121 7.47 -2.58 5.12
CA LEU A 121 7.59 -3.96 4.64
C LEU A 121 6.96 -4.12 3.25
N GLY A 122 5.79 -3.51 3.03
CA GLY A 122 5.14 -3.48 1.72
C GLY A 122 6.03 -2.86 0.64
N VAL A 123 6.68 -1.72 0.93
CA VAL A 123 7.63 -1.09 0.01
C VAL A 123 8.79 -2.04 -0.30
N ILE A 124 9.40 -2.69 0.71
CA ILE A 124 10.51 -3.64 0.51
C ILE A 124 10.08 -4.78 -0.41
N VAL A 125 8.94 -5.41 -0.12
CA VAL A 125 8.41 -6.52 -0.94
C VAL A 125 8.16 -6.06 -2.38
N GLY A 126 7.57 -4.89 -2.59
CA GLY A 126 7.33 -4.33 -3.92
C GLY A 126 8.62 -4.07 -4.69
N VAL A 127 9.66 -3.55 -4.03
CA VAL A 127 11.00 -3.37 -4.61
C VAL A 127 11.60 -4.71 -5.02
N LEU A 128 11.54 -5.72 -4.16
CA LEU A 128 12.06 -7.07 -4.44
C LEU A 128 11.35 -7.69 -5.64
N ILE A 129 10.02 -7.63 -5.67
CA ILE A 129 9.22 -8.12 -6.82
C ILE A 129 9.66 -7.41 -8.09
N PHE A 130 9.74 -6.09 -8.10
CA PHE A 130 10.16 -5.33 -9.26
C PHE A 130 11.56 -5.74 -9.75
N VAL A 131 12.52 -5.86 -8.85
CA VAL A 131 13.92 -6.27 -9.20
C VAL A 131 13.96 -7.67 -9.78
N LEU A 132 13.20 -8.63 -9.23
CA LEU A 132 13.15 -10.00 -9.73
C LEU A 132 12.61 -10.05 -11.17
N PHE A 133 11.52 -9.34 -11.44
CA PHE A 133 10.91 -9.30 -12.78
C PHE A 133 11.73 -8.47 -13.79
N ASN A 134 12.47 -7.46 -13.34
CA ASN A 134 13.27 -6.63 -14.22
C ASN A 134 14.64 -7.24 -14.56
N LYS A 135 15.18 -8.16 -13.75
CA LYS A 135 16.40 -8.94 -14.07
C LYS A 135 16.19 -9.97 -15.17
N SER A 136 14.95 -10.30 -15.50
CA SER A 136 14.61 -11.30 -16.53
C SER A 136 14.55 -10.71 -17.95
N LYS A 137 14.87 -9.43 -18.10
CA LYS A 137 15.03 -8.75 -19.40
C LYS A 137 16.47 -8.35 -19.64
#